data_e89cca702cb1fc8d6b963105e267013a
#
_entry.id   e89cca702cb1fc8d6b963105e267013a
#
_cell.length_a   1.000
_cell.length_b   1.000
_cell.length_c   1.000
_cell.angle_alpha   90.00
_cell.angle_beta   90.00
_cell.angle_gamma   90.00
#
_symmetry.space_group_name_H-M   'P 1'
#
loop_
_entity.id
_entity.type
_entity.pdbx_description
1 polymer ?
#
loop_
_entity_poly.entity_id
_entity_poly.type
_entity_poly.pdbx_seq_one_letter_code
_entity_poly.pdbx_strand_id
1 'polypeptide(L)'
;LVVGADGLTQLHLHRIVGLANEAHLPAAYPGRDFVEAGGLIAYGVDYPDLYYRFASYVDRILKGARPGDLPVEQPARFELVINAGTARELGLTVPTSLRLRANEVIE
;
A
#
# COMPACT_ATOMS: atom_id res chain seq x y z
N LEU A 1 0.97 15.85 0.32
CA LEU A 1 -0.25 15.25 -0.23
C LEU A 1 -0.47 13.87 0.36
N VAL A 2 -1.66 13.58 0.77
CA VAL A 2 -2.06 12.25 1.23
C VAL A 2 -3.21 11.78 0.33
N VAL A 3 -3.03 10.62 -0.28
CA VAL A 3 -4.05 10.01 -1.14
C VAL A 3 -4.77 8.92 -0.35
N GLY A 4 -6.09 9.03 -0.24
CA GLY A 4 -6.90 8.03 0.45
C GLY A 4 -7.17 6.79 -0.42
N ALA A 5 -7.44 5.68 0.25
CA ALA A 5 -7.83 4.44 -0.42
C ALA A 5 -9.28 4.56 -0.94
N ASP A 6 -9.44 4.57 -2.26
CA ASP A 6 -10.72 4.73 -2.93
C ASP A 6 -10.62 4.12 -4.34
N GLY A 7 -11.72 3.59 -4.84
CA GLY A 7 -11.77 3.04 -6.19
C GLY A 7 -11.45 4.06 -7.28
N LEU A 8 -11.84 5.31 -7.09
CA LEU A 8 -11.54 6.38 -8.04
C LEU A 8 -10.05 6.70 -8.07
N THR A 9 -9.40 6.81 -6.91
CA THR A 9 -7.96 7.07 -6.83
C THR A 9 -7.15 5.89 -7.36
N GLN A 10 -7.61 4.67 -7.12
CA GLN A 10 -7.00 3.47 -7.66
C GLN A 10 -7.08 3.41 -9.18
N LEU A 11 -8.22 3.77 -9.75
CA LEU A 11 -8.43 3.81 -11.20
C LEU A 11 -7.50 4.82 -11.89
N HIS A 12 -7.23 5.95 -11.24
CA HIS A 12 -6.40 7.04 -11.77
C HIS A 12 -5.00 7.07 -11.16
N LEU A 13 -4.52 5.96 -10.66
CA LEU A 13 -3.24 5.81 -9.96
C LEU A 13 -2.06 6.45 -10.73
N HIS A 14 -1.87 6.09 -11.98
CA HIS A 14 -0.75 6.61 -12.78
C HIS A 14 -0.84 8.12 -12.99
N ARG A 15 -2.04 8.64 -13.18
CA ARG A 15 -2.25 10.07 -13.37
C ARG A 15 -1.95 10.85 -12.09
N ILE A 16 -2.42 10.35 -10.95
CA ILE A 16 -2.18 11.00 -9.65
C ILE A 16 -0.70 11.03 -9.32
N VAL A 17 0.00 9.90 -9.48
CA VAL A 17 1.44 9.81 -9.24
C VAL A 17 2.20 10.73 -10.18
N GLY A 18 1.87 10.73 -11.46
CA GLY A 18 2.50 11.60 -12.46
C GLY A 18 2.37 13.08 -12.11
N LEU A 19 1.17 13.54 -11.79
CA LEU A 19 0.91 14.94 -11.43
C LEU A 19 1.64 15.37 -10.15
N ALA A 20 1.67 14.49 -9.13
CA ALA A 20 2.38 14.80 -7.89
C ALA A 20 3.88 14.92 -8.13
N ASN A 21 4.47 14.04 -8.93
CA ASN A 21 5.89 14.08 -9.25
C ASN A 21 6.25 15.28 -10.13
N GLU A 22 5.45 15.60 -11.12
CA GLU A 22 5.65 16.81 -11.97
C GLU A 22 5.61 18.09 -11.15
N ALA A 23 4.73 18.17 -10.16
CA ALA A 23 4.61 19.31 -9.25
C ALA A 23 5.68 19.30 -8.14
N HIS A 24 6.58 18.31 -8.10
CA HIS A 24 7.56 18.10 -7.03
C HIS A 24 6.89 18.07 -5.65
N LEU A 25 5.69 17.48 -5.59
CA LEU A 25 4.88 17.42 -4.37
C LEU A 25 5.10 16.06 -3.69
N PRO A 26 5.72 16.03 -2.50
CA PRO A 26 5.82 14.79 -1.74
C PRO A 26 4.44 14.26 -1.41
N ALA A 27 4.21 12.97 -1.66
CA ALA A 27 2.91 12.35 -1.50
C ALA A 27 3.02 11.00 -0.82
N ALA A 28 2.06 10.72 0.05
CA ALA A 28 1.87 9.42 0.68
C ALA A 28 0.64 8.74 0.08
N TYR A 29 0.76 7.47 -0.20
CA TYR A 29 -0.22 6.68 -0.94
C TYR A 29 -0.74 5.50 -0.11
N PRO A 30 -1.92 4.95 -0.44
CA PRO A 30 -2.53 3.89 0.35
C PRO A 30 -2.00 2.49 0.05
N GLY A 31 -1.21 2.30 -0.99
CA GLY A 31 -0.76 0.98 -1.39
C GLY A 31 0.52 0.95 -2.21
N ARG A 32 1.14 -0.20 -2.23
CA ARG A 32 2.40 -0.50 -2.91
C ARG A 32 2.38 -0.17 -4.42
N ASP A 33 1.26 -0.42 -5.08
CA ASP A 33 1.11 -0.19 -6.51
C ASP A 33 1.33 1.27 -6.92
N PHE A 34 0.97 2.22 -6.06
CA PHE A 34 1.29 3.63 -6.28
C PHE A 34 2.79 3.88 -6.27
N VAL A 35 3.53 3.23 -5.36
CA VAL A 35 4.99 3.38 -5.27
C VAL A 35 5.69 2.69 -6.43
N GLU A 36 5.20 1.53 -6.86
CA GLU A 36 5.69 0.85 -8.06
C GLU A 36 5.48 1.68 -9.33
N ALA A 37 4.44 2.50 -9.36
CA ALA A 37 4.19 3.45 -10.46
C ALA A 37 5.05 4.74 -10.38
N GLY A 38 5.90 4.86 -9.37
CA GLY A 38 6.78 6.01 -9.18
C GLY A 38 6.43 6.92 -8.00
N GLY A 39 5.43 6.55 -7.19
CA GLY A 39 5.08 7.29 -5.98
C GLY A 39 6.17 7.23 -4.91
N LEU A 40 6.21 8.22 -4.03
CA LEU A 40 7.27 8.38 -3.05
C LEU A 40 7.20 7.34 -1.92
N ILE A 41 6.08 7.22 -1.27
CA ILE A 41 5.90 6.38 -0.09
C ILE A 41 4.47 5.87 -0.01
N ALA A 42 4.31 4.62 0.40
CA ALA A 42 3.00 4.06 0.71
C ALA A 42 3.02 3.37 2.06
N TYR A 43 1.96 3.54 2.80
CA TYR A 43 1.67 2.78 4.01
C TYR A 43 0.22 2.31 3.93
N GLY A 44 0.02 1.02 3.96
CA GLY A 44 -1.30 0.46 3.82
C GLY A 44 -1.33 -1.04 4.07
N VAL A 45 -2.50 -1.61 3.82
CA VAL A 45 -2.76 -3.04 4.03
C VAL A 45 -1.94 -3.88 3.05
N ASP A 46 -1.36 -4.95 3.57
CA ASP A 46 -0.80 -6.02 2.74
C ASP A 46 -1.96 -6.85 2.17
N TYR A 47 -2.44 -6.47 1.00
CA TYR A 47 -3.56 -7.15 0.35
C TYR A 47 -3.28 -8.61 0.00
N PRO A 48 -2.10 -9.01 -0.49
CA PRO A 48 -1.79 -10.43 -0.69
C PRO A 48 -1.96 -11.26 0.59
N ASP A 49 -1.49 -10.77 1.73
CA ASP A 49 -1.69 -11.45 3.03
C ASP A 49 -3.17 -11.53 3.39
N LEU A 50 -3.91 -10.44 3.16
CA LEU A 50 -5.35 -10.40 3.44
C LEU A 50 -6.12 -11.42 2.61
N TYR A 51 -5.86 -11.49 1.30
CA TYR A 51 -6.50 -12.47 0.42
C TYR A 51 -6.11 -13.90 0.77
N TYR A 52 -4.87 -14.13 1.18
CA TYR A 52 -4.44 -15.44 1.66
C TYR A 52 -5.25 -15.88 2.88
N ARG A 53 -5.51 -14.96 3.81
CA ARG A 53 -6.34 -15.23 4.99
C ARG A 53 -7.81 -15.47 4.62
N PHE A 54 -8.33 -14.78 3.62
CA PHE A 54 -9.68 -15.04 3.12
C PHE A 54 -9.85 -16.47 2.60
N ALA A 55 -8.83 -17.05 2.01
CA ALA A 55 -8.87 -18.44 1.57
C ALA A 55 -9.16 -19.42 2.71
N SER A 56 -8.66 -19.15 3.92
CA SER A 56 -8.97 -19.92 5.12
C SER A 56 -10.47 -19.86 5.46
N TYR A 57 -11.11 -18.72 5.31
CA TYR A 57 -12.55 -18.57 5.55
C TYR A 57 -13.36 -19.30 4.50
N VAL A 58 -12.98 -19.19 3.23
CA VAL A 58 -13.62 -19.93 2.14
C VAL A 58 -13.54 -21.45 2.40
N ASP A 59 -12.37 -21.94 2.80
CA ASP A 59 -12.16 -23.34 3.12
C ASP A 59 -13.10 -23.81 4.26
N ARG A 60 -13.20 -23.05 5.35
CA ARG A 60 -14.09 -23.36 6.46
C ARG A 60 -15.55 -23.40 6.05
N ILE A 61 -16.00 -22.42 5.26
CA ILE A 61 -17.37 -22.35 4.77
C ILE A 61 -17.69 -23.53 3.86
N LEU A 62 -16.80 -23.90 2.96
CA LEU A 62 -16.95 -25.06 2.08
C LEU A 62 -16.98 -26.37 2.86
N LYS A 63 -16.36 -26.43 4.02
CA LYS A 63 -16.39 -27.60 4.93
C LYS A 63 -17.55 -27.59 5.91
N GLY A 64 -18.47 -26.64 5.81
CA GLY A 64 -19.71 -26.62 6.59
C GLY A 64 -19.81 -25.55 7.67
N ALA A 65 -18.79 -24.70 7.86
CA ALA A 65 -18.89 -23.60 8.81
C ALA A 65 -19.90 -22.55 8.32
N ARG A 66 -20.64 -21.98 9.27
CA ARG A 66 -21.59 -20.90 8.96
C ARG A 66 -20.84 -19.56 8.92
N PRO A 67 -21.05 -18.75 7.89
CA PRO A 67 -20.39 -17.43 7.83
C PRO A 67 -20.63 -16.56 9.06
N GLY A 68 -21.83 -16.61 9.65
CA GLY A 68 -22.17 -15.84 10.84
C GLY A 68 -21.44 -16.28 12.12
N ASP A 69 -20.89 -17.49 12.14
CA ASP A 69 -20.12 -18.01 13.28
C ASP A 69 -18.63 -17.71 13.19
N LEU A 70 -18.17 -17.20 12.04
CA LEU A 70 -16.78 -16.82 11.85
C LEU A 70 -16.55 -15.41 12.37
N PRO A 71 -15.42 -15.16 13.09
CA PRO A 71 -15.12 -13.82 13.58
C PRO A 71 -14.82 -12.86 12.44
N VAL A 72 -15.22 -11.60 12.60
CA VAL A 72 -14.80 -10.55 11.70
C VAL A 72 -13.32 -10.25 11.98
N GLU A 73 -12.47 -10.43 10.97
CA GLU A 73 -11.05 -10.13 11.07
C GLU A 73 -10.73 -8.76 10.46
N GLN A 74 -9.94 -7.98 11.19
CA GLN A 74 -9.31 -6.80 10.64
C GLN A 74 -7.96 -7.17 10.01
N PRO A 75 -7.50 -6.43 8.98
CA PRO A 75 -6.17 -6.62 8.45
C PRO A 75 -5.13 -6.49 9.58
N ALA A 76 -4.25 -7.48 9.70
CA ALA A 76 -3.22 -7.50 10.73
C ALA A 76 -1.85 -7.07 10.20
N ARG A 77 -1.65 -7.16 8.87
CA ARG A 77 -0.41 -6.80 8.21
C ARG A 77 -0.55 -5.51 7.43
N PHE A 78 0.34 -4.59 7.75
CA PHE A 78 0.52 -3.35 7.00
C PHE A 78 1.94 -3.33 6.44
N GLU A 79 2.11 -2.73 5.29
CA GLU A 79 3.44 -2.59 4.70
C GLU A 79 3.77 -1.11 4.44
N LEU A 80 5.03 -0.79 4.68
CA LEU A 80 5.63 0.49 4.34
C LEU A 80 6.58 0.28 3.17
N VAL A 81 6.33 0.95 2.06
CA VAL A 81 7.14 0.88 0.84
C VAL A 81 7.61 2.27 0.48
N ILE A 82 8.88 2.41 0.18
CA ILE A 82 9.51 3.70 -0.15
C ILE A 82 10.21 3.58 -1.50
N ASN A 83 10.05 4.60 -2.34
CA ASN A 83 10.81 4.72 -3.59
C ASN A 83 11.96 5.72 -3.38
N ALA A 84 13.17 5.19 -3.23
CA ALA A 84 14.35 6.00 -3.01
C ALA A 84 14.74 6.82 -4.26
N GLY A 85 14.45 6.31 -5.45
CA GLY A 85 14.64 7.03 -6.71
C GLY A 85 13.79 8.28 -6.77
N THR A 86 12.51 8.15 -6.50
CA THR A 86 11.58 9.29 -6.45
C THR A 86 11.96 10.29 -5.36
N ALA A 87 12.41 9.82 -4.20
CA ALA A 87 12.89 10.70 -3.13
C ALA A 87 14.07 11.56 -3.63
N ARG A 88 15.01 10.97 -4.33
CA ARG A 88 16.15 11.73 -4.92
C ARG A 88 15.67 12.76 -5.95
N GLU A 89 14.75 12.39 -6.83
CA GLU A 89 14.19 13.31 -7.82
C GLU A 89 13.47 14.49 -7.19
N LEU A 90 12.81 14.27 -6.06
CA LEU A 90 12.14 15.33 -5.29
C LEU A 90 13.10 16.13 -4.40
N GLY A 91 14.39 15.77 -4.35
CA GLY A 91 15.37 16.43 -3.49
C GLY A 91 15.23 16.08 -2.02
N LEU A 92 14.63 14.94 -1.69
CA LEU A 92 14.37 14.51 -0.32
C LEU A 92 15.37 13.42 0.11
N THR A 93 15.77 13.50 1.38
CA THR A 93 16.55 12.46 2.04
C THR A 93 15.66 11.64 2.93
N VAL A 94 15.60 10.34 2.68
CA VAL A 94 14.83 9.43 3.52
C VAL A 94 15.62 9.15 4.81
N PRO A 95 15.08 9.47 5.99
CA PRO A 95 15.76 9.20 7.25
C PRO A 95 16.08 7.71 7.42
N THR A 96 17.22 7.40 8.03
CA THR A 96 17.62 6.01 8.28
C THR A 96 16.59 5.27 9.12
N SER A 97 16.00 5.92 10.11
CA SER A 97 14.95 5.32 10.93
C SER A 97 13.74 4.86 10.12
N LEU A 98 13.38 5.62 9.10
CA LEU A 98 12.26 5.29 8.21
C LEU A 98 12.65 4.14 7.27
N ARG A 99 13.86 4.16 6.73
CA ARG A 99 14.39 3.09 5.88
C ARG A 99 14.42 1.74 6.61
N LEU A 100 14.79 1.75 7.88
CA LEU A 100 14.84 0.53 8.69
C LEU A 100 13.45 -0.05 9.00
N ARG A 101 12.42 0.79 9.01
CA ARG A 101 11.03 0.36 9.21
C ARG A 101 10.36 -0.09 7.92
N ALA A 102 10.89 0.28 6.77
CA ALA A 102 10.29 -0.07 5.48
C ALA A 102 10.37 -1.57 5.23
N ASN A 103 9.27 -2.15 4.76
CA ASN A 103 9.24 -3.53 4.31
C ASN A 103 10.01 -3.68 2.99
N GLU A 104 9.99 -2.63 2.18
CA GLU A 104 10.72 -2.58 0.92
C GLU A 104 11.13 -1.16 0.58
N VAL A 105 12.33 -1.02 0.04
CA VAL A 105 12.82 0.23 -0.53
C VAL A 105 13.10 -0.02 -2.02
N ILE A 106 12.35 0.63 -2.88
CA ILE A 106 12.51 0.57 -4.33
C ILE A 106 13.50 1.66 -4.75
N GLU A 107 14.43 1.29 -5.59
CA GLU A 107 15.44 2.22 -6.12
C GLU A 107 15.01 2.85 -7.47
#